data_8d2fc64495adca8b4884c408c408828a
#
_entry.id   8d2fc64495adca8b4884c408c408828a
#
_cell.length_a   1.000
_cell.length_b   1.000
_cell.length_c   1.000
_cell.angle_alpha   90.00
_cell.angle_beta   90.00
_cell.angle_gamma   90.00
#
_symmetry.space_group_name_H-M   'P 1'
#
loop_
_entity.id
_entity.type
_entity.pdbx_description
1 polymer ?
#
loop_
_entity_poly.entity_id
_entity_poly.type
_entity_poly.pdbx_seq_one_letter_code
_entity_poly.pdbx_strand_id
1 'polypeptide(L)'
;MSNRRYNPESDPDYHAPAVSGWLVIVLIGLVAILLFRNLTDGWNNRHDYTQRTVTPRGELASDEAARTELFAKVSPSVVYVRMKSGGKPQTSGGRGPDQDIGSGTGFVWDENGHIVTNLHVVRDALLRQGAAMEVQLGDASSTTTPQVFTAEFVGAVSKHDIAVLKIDAEPSQLIPITIGSSDDLKVGQNVMAIGNPFGFSQTLSTGVIGGLNRSVGSADGNILAGMIQTDAAINPGNSGGPLLDSSGRLIGVTTAIVSTSGASAGLGFAVPVNDVHQSVELVMHEAINNQTPSMGIAILDSETARDNGIPEQLLADGLVVLYVYPNTPAEAVGLQGCSKQGNQFFLGDQITAINGERLRTFDELKQLMQTFRTGQSIQLTIVRGTQQVNVALTLEPRKVLL
;
A
#
# COMPACT_ATOMS: atom_id res chain seq x y z
N MET A 1 -42.58 -29.15 91.16
CA MET A 1 -41.92 -30.40 90.77
C MET A 1 -40.49 -30.03 90.31
N SER A 2 -39.50 -30.38 91.20
CA SER A 2 -38.12 -29.99 91.00
C SER A 2 -37.40 -30.96 90.06
N ASN A 3 -36.95 -30.47 88.91
CA ASN A 3 -36.11 -31.22 87.93
C ASN A 3 -34.67 -31.25 88.45
N ARG A 4 -34.27 -32.28 89.13
CA ARG A 4 -32.85 -32.52 89.48
C ARG A 4 -32.15 -33.01 88.19
N ARG A 5 -31.21 -32.18 87.68
CA ARG A 5 -30.26 -32.60 86.66
C ARG A 5 -29.24 -33.57 87.33
N TYR A 6 -29.15 -34.76 86.80
CA TYR A 6 -28.08 -35.72 87.13
C TYR A 6 -26.78 -35.21 86.56
N ASN A 7 -25.77 -35.11 87.42
CA ASN A 7 -24.39 -34.76 87.03
C ASN A 7 -23.52 -35.99 87.29
N PRO A 8 -23.12 -36.69 86.22
CA PRO A 8 -22.32 -37.91 86.37
C PRO A 8 -20.91 -37.68 86.95
N GLU A 9 -20.38 -36.43 86.95
CA GLU A 9 -19.03 -36.14 87.53
C GLU A 9 -18.98 -36.13 89.06
N SER A 10 -20.13 -36.22 89.77
CA SER A 10 -20.21 -36.25 91.19
C SER A 10 -20.31 -37.67 91.75
N ASP A 11 -20.23 -38.70 90.96
CA ASP A 11 -20.24 -40.09 91.42
C ASP A 11 -18.80 -40.59 91.71
N PRO A 12 -18.43 -40.94 92.87
CA PRO A 12 -17.05 -41.36 93.23
C PRO A 12 -16.63 -42.65 92.51
N ASP A 13 -17.55 -43.37 91.92
CA ASP A 13 -17.25 -44.64 91.22
C ASP A 13 -17.24 -44.48 89.67
N TYR A 14 -17.35 -43.22 89.11
CA TYR A 14 -17.32 -43.01 87.68
C TYR A 14 -15.85 -43.09 87.17
N HIS A 15 -15.51 -44.25 86.65
CA HIS A 15 -14.28 -44.43 85.88
C HIS A 15 -14.59 -44.18 84.39
N ALA A 16 -14.16 -43.06 83.91
CA ALA A 16 -14.20 -42.84 82.43
C ALA A 16 -13.42 -43.98 81.75
N PRO A 17 -14.00 -44.56 80.62
CA PRO A 17 -13.29 -45.63 79.95
C PRO A 17 -11.98 -45.09 79.38
N ALA A 18 -10.86 -45.61 79.93
CA ALA A 18 -9.54 -45.28 79.43
C ALA A 18 -9.47 -45.77 77.97
N VAL A 19 -9.52 -44.85 76.97
CA VAL A 19 -9.24 -45.18 75.58
C VAL A 19 -7.84 -45.76 75.56
N SER A 20 -7.74 -47.06 75.29
CA SER A 20 -6.44 -47.75 75.37
C SER A 20 -5.53 -47.10 74.29
N GLY A 21 -4.31 -46.69 74.77
CA GLY A 21 -3.36 -45.91 73.94
C GLY A 21 -3.02 -46.58 72.62
N TRP A 22 -3.18 -47.89 72.54
CA TRP A 22 -2.99 -48.60 71.25
C TRP A 22 -4.07 -48.29 70.20
N LEU A 23 -5.34 -48.00 70.58
CA LEU A 23 -6.39 -47.60 69.68
C LEU A 23 -6.13 -46.22 69.06
N VAL A 24 -5.54 -45.30 69.84
CA VAL A 24 -5.12 -43.98 69.37
C VAL A 24 -3.99 -44.13 68.33
N ILE A 25 -3.01 -44.99 68.58
CA ILE A 25 -1.89 -45.29 67.68
C ILE A 25 -2.44 -45.91 66.36
N VAL A 26 -3.36 -46.85 66.43
CA VAL A 26 -3.99 -47.45 65.25
C VAL A 26 -4.75 -46.42 64.44
N LEU A 27 -5.51 -45.52 65.13
CA LEU A 27 -6.23 -44.45 64.45
C LEU A 27 -5.31 -43.46 63.74
N ILE A 28 -4.21 -43.04 64.41
CA ILE A 28 -3.19 -42.19 63.82
C ILE A 28 -2.52 -42.89 62.61
N GLY A 29 -2.22 -44.19 62.72
CA GLY A 29 -1.66 -44.97 61.62
C GLY A 29 -2.62 -45.03 60.39
N LEU A 30 -3.92 -45.27 60.69
CA LEU A 30 -4.97 -45.30 59.64
C LEU A 30 -5.14 -43.92 58.96
N VAL A 31 -5.13 -42.84 59.73
CA VAL A 31 -5.21 -41.48 59.19
C VAL A 31 -3.95 -41.17 58.35
N ALA A 32 -2.77 -41.56 58.82
CA ALA A 32 -1.53 -41.39 58.08
C ALA A 32 -1.52 -42.19 56.78
N ILE A 33 -2.02 -43.41 56.77
CA ILE A 33 -2.18 -44.24 55.54
C ILE A 33 -3.17 -43.60 54.59
N LEU A 34 -4.31 -43.10 55.08
CA LEU A 34 -5.31 -42.42 54.24
C LEU A 34 -4.76 -41.10 53.65
N LEU A 35 -4.04 -40.34 54.44
CA LEU A 35 -3.35 -39.11 53.96
C LEU A 35 -2.26 -39.45 52.94
N PHE A 36 -1.48 -40.50 53.21
CA PHE A 36 -0.46 -40.97 52.27
C PHE A 36 -1.06 -41.46 50.93
N ARG A 37 -2.15 -42.23 51.03
CA ARG A 37 -2.90 -42.64 49.80
C ARG A 37 -3.44 -41.42 49.05
N ASN A 38 -4.07 -40.47 49.71
CA ASN A 38 -4.54 -39.22 49.10
C ASN A 38 -3.44 -38.43 48.47
N LEU A 39 -2.24 -38.36 49.03
CA LEU A 39 -1.08 -37.71 48.48
C LEU A 39 -0.51 -38.48 47.27
N THR A 40 -0.47 -39.82 47.34
CA THR A 40 0.02 -40.66 46.22
C THR A 40 -0.95 -40.75 45.10
N ASP A 41 -2.27 -40.79 45.36
CA ASP A 41 -3.32 -40.76 44.34
C ASP A 41 -3.39 -39.41 43.63
N GLY A 42 -3.11 -38.29 44.35
CA GLY A 42 -2.94 -36.96 43.72
C GLY A 42 -1.64 -36.83 42.88
N TRP A 43 -0.62 -37.63 43.18
CA TRP A 43 0.62 -37.61 42.40
C TRP A 43 0.57 -38.58 41.21
N ASN A 44 -0.19 -39.68 41.28
CA ASN A 44 -0.42 -40.57 40.19
C ASN A 44 -1.48 -40.11 39.19
N ASN A 45 -2.28 -39.12 39.57
CA ASN A 45 -3.17 -38.39 38.66
C ASN A 45 -2.42 -37.30 37.88
N ARG A 46 -1.17 -37.53 37.47
CA ARG A 46 -0.61 -36.82 36.36
C ARG A 46 -1.49 -37.19 35.18
N HIS A 47 -2.30 -36.23 34.72
CA HIS A 47 -3.06 -36.36 33.50
C HIS A 47 -2.11 -36.93 32.44
N ASP A 48 -2.30 -38.16 32.04
CA ASP A 48 -1.62 -38.72 30.88
C ASP A 48 -2.01 -37.84 29.72
N TYR A 49 -1.11 -36.89 29.38
CA TYR A 49 -1.24 -36.09 28.18
C TYR A 49 -1.08 -37.05 27.00
N THR A 50 -2.15 -37.62 26.55
CA THR A 50 -2.24 -38.36 25.31
C THR A 50 -2.01 -37.37 24.17
N GLN A 51 -0.84 -37.38 23.60
CA GLN A 51 -0.48 -36.58 22.45
C GLN A 51 -1.51 -36.87 21.36
N ARG A 52 -2.29 -35.82 20.99
CA ARG A 52 -3.27 -35.95 19.91
C ARG A 52 -2.53 -36.26 18.61
N THR A 53 -2.94 -37.30 17.93
CA THR A 53 -2.42 -37.68 16.63
C THR A 53 -2.85 -36.60 15.62
N VAL A 54 -1.88 -36.00 14.94
CA VAL A 54 -2.15 -35.12 13.80
C VAL A 54 -2.52 -36.01 12.62
N THR A 55 -3.76 -35.92 12.17
CA THR A 55 -4.19 -36.63 10.97
C THR A 55 -3.67 -35.90 9.74
N PRO A 56 -2.93 -36.55 8.85
CA PRO A 56 -2.50 -35.96 7.61
C PRO A 56 -3.70 -35.49 6.79
N ARG A 57 -3.52 -34.36 6.09
CA ARG A 57 -4.54 -33.83 5.17
C ARG A 57 -4.76 -34.82 4.02
N GLY A 58 -6.01 -35.01 3.62
CA GLY A 58 -6.38 -35.69 2.38
C GLY A 58 -6.09 -34.84 1.13
N GLU A 59 -6.48 -35.34 -0.02
CA GLU A 59 -6.42 -34.57 -1.28
C GLU A 59 -7.30 -33.32 -1.22
N LEU A 60 -6.88 -32.26 -1.93
CA LEU A 60 -7.66 -31.03 -2.09
C LEU A 60 -8.92 -31.33 -2.90
N ALA A 61 -10.02 -30.68 -2.57
CA ALA A 61 -11.19 -30.64 -3.46
C ALA A 61 -10.79 -30.00 -4.81
N SER A 62 -11.45 -30.37 -5.88
CA SER A 62 -11.09 -29.94 -7.25
C SER A 62 -11.06 -28.42 -7.42
N ASP A 63 -12.00 -27.71 -6.80
CA ASP A 63 -12.05 -26.24 -6.82
C ASP A 63 -10.96 -25.60 -5.95
N GLU A 64 -10.57 -26.26 -4.88
CA GLU A 64 -9.49 -25.84 -4.00
C GLU A 64 -8.13 -26.06 -4.68
N ALA A 65 -7.94 -27.20 -5.33
CA ALA A 65 -6.76 -27.51 -6.13
C ALA A 65 -6.57 -26.51 -7.28
N ALA A 66 -7.65 -26.20 -8.00
CA ALA A 66 -7.63 -25.22 -9.09
C ALA A 66 -7.21 -23.82 -8.60
N ARG A 67 -7.73 -23.37 -7.43
CA ARG A 67 -7.37 -22.06 -6.85
C ARG A 67 -5.89 -22.00 -6.45
N THR A 68 -5.39 -23.05 -5.83
CA THR A 68 -3.98 -23.11 -5.40
C THR A 68 -3.02 -23.15 -6.58
N GLU A 69 -3.33 -23.92 -7.62
CA GLU A 69 -2.55 -23.97 -8.86
C GLU A 69 -2.54 -22.61 -9.56
N LEU A 70 -3.69 -21.97 -9.65
CA LEU A 70 -3.84 -20.69 -10.31
C LEU A 70 -3.08 -19.59 -9.56
N PHE A 71 -3.15 -19.58 -8.22
CA PHE A 71 -2.35 -18.68 -7.40
C PHE A 71 -0.86 -18.88 -7.63
N ALA A 72 -0.36 -20.12 -7.60
CA ALA A 72 1.04 -20.41 -7.85
C ALA A 72 1.49 -19.97 -9.25
N LYS A 73 0.62 -20.05 -10.26
CA LYS A 73 0.90 -19.64 -11.64
C LYS A 73 0.99 -18.14 -11.81
N VAL A 74 0.10 -17.37 -11.13
CA VAL A 74 -0.03 -15.92 -11.35
C VAL A 74 0.76 -15.10 -10.34
N SER A 75 0.99 -15.60 -9.13
CA SER A 75 1.71 -14.87 -8.09
C SER A 75 3.09 -14.32 -8.52
N PRO A 76 3.89 -14.98 -9.39
CA PRO A 76 5.15 -14.41 -9.86
C PRO A 76 4.99 -13.14 -10.71
N SER A 77 3.82 -12.92 -11.31
CA SER A 77 3.51 -11.67 -12.04
C SER A 77 3.17 -10.51 -11.10
N VAL A 78 2.88 -10.77 -9.81
CA VAL A 78 2.41 -9.75 -8.85
C VAL A 78 3.58 -9.24 -8.03
N VAL A 79 3.70 -7.91 -7.97
CA VAL A 79 4.83 -7.21 -7.36
C VAL A 79 4.38 -6.32 -6.20
N TYR A 80 5.29 -6.07 -5.27
CA TYR A 80 5.12 -5.06 -4.24
C TYR A 80 5.67 -3.72 -4.74
N VAL A 81 4.86 -2.67 -4.62
CA VAL A 81 5.24 -1.30 -4.97
C VAL A 81 5.38 -0.51 -3.68
N ARG A 82 6.54 0.09 -3.47
CA ARG A 82 6.89 0.83 -2.25
C ARG A 82 7.40 2.21 -2.60
N MET A 83 6.96 3.22 -1.84
CA MET A 83 7.45 4.58 -1.93
C MET A 83 8.28 4.93 -0.70
N LYS A 84 9.46 5.50 -0.92
CA LYS A 84 10.35 5.98 0.11
C LYS A 84 10.46 7.49 0.09
N SER A 85 10.43 8.11 1.26
CA SER A 85 10.80 9.51 1.39
C SER A 85 12.32 9.61 1.23
N GLY A 86 12.83 10.35 0.29
CA GLY A 86 14.24 10.70 0.30
C GLY A 86 14.63 11.25 1.67
N GLY A 87 15.64 10.65 2.31
CA GLY A 87 16.08 11.07 3.64
C GLY A 87 16.41 12.57 3.67
N LYS A 88 15.89 13.29 4.67
CA LYS A 88 16.22 14.71 4.84
C LYS A 88 17.74 14.88 5.06
N PRO A 89 18.38 15.90 4.44
CA PRO A 89 19.77 16.23 4.76
C PRO A 89 19.87 16.50 6.27
N GLN A 90 20.68 15.72 6.98
CA GLN A 90 21.01 16.05 8.36
C GLN A 90 22.06 17.16 8.35
N THR A 91 21.97 18.09 9.31
CA THR A 91 22.89 19.22 9.49
C THR A 91 24.37 18.80 9.68
N SER A 92 24.64 17.51 9.87
CA SER A 92 25.98 16.90 10.00
C SER A 92 26.49 16.20 8.75
N GLY A 93 25.88 16.43 7.57
CA GLY A 93 26.40 15.92 6.29
C GLY A 93 25.95 14.51 5.89
N GLY A 94 25.03 13.88 6.64
CA GLY A 94 24.42 12.60 6.29
C GLY A 94 22.94 12.73 5.90
N ARG A 95 22.42 11.83 5.06
CA ARG A 95 20.98 11.66 4.87
C ARG A 95 20.40 10.90 6.05
N GLY A 96 19.24 11.32 6.58
CA GLY A 96 18.45 10.52 7.51
C GLY A 96 17.99 9.22 6.87
N PRO A 97 17.53 8.22 7.66
CA PRO A 97 17.02 6.98 7.11
C PRO A 97 15.80 7.23 6.21
N ASP A 98 15.76 6.56 5.07
CA ASP A 98 14.59 6.53 4.20
C ASP A 98 13.42 5.89 4.95
N GLN A 99 12.28 6.57 4.96
CA GLN A 99 11.05 6.07 5.55
C GLN A 99 10.07 5.69 4.46
N ASP A 100 9.36 4.58 4.66
CA ASP A 100 8.25 4.21 3.78
C ASP A 100 7.12 5.22 3.97
N ILE A 101 6.69 5.84 2.86
CA ILE A 101 5.62 6.84 2.82
C ILE A 101 4.33 6.30 2.24
N GLY A 102 4.36 5.10 1.70
CA GLY A 102 3.22 4.38 1.16
C GLY A 102 3.64 3.10 0.48
N SER A 103 2.67 2.24 0.25
CA SER A 103 2.87 0.99 -0.46
C SER A 103 1.58 0.49 -1.09
N GLY A 104 1.72 -0.40 -2.06
CA GLY A 104 0.62 -1.07 -2.73
C GLY A 104 1.12 -2.28 -3.51
N THR A 105 0.26 -2.77 -4.35
CA THR A 105 0.52 -3.88 -5.26
C THR A 105 0.62 -3.36 -6.68
N GLY A 106 1.37 -4.06 -7.50
CA GLY A 106 1.39 -3.90 -8.95
C GLY A 106 1.53 -5.27 -9.60
N PHE A 107 1.63 -5.28 -10.93
CA PHE A 107 1.90 -6.50 -11.65
C PHE A 107 2.71 -6.21 -12.92
N VAL A 108 3.45 -7.21 -13.37
CA VAL A 108 4.27 -7.14 -14.58
C VAL A 108 3.35 -7.11 -15.79
N TRP A 109 3.47 -6.06 -16.61
CA TRP A 109 2.68 -5.86 -17.82
C TRP A 109 3.31 -6.56 -19.03
N ASP A 110 4.63 -6.40 -19.16
CA ASP A 110 5.38 -6.94 -20.31
C ASP A 110 6.80 -7.37 -19.93
N GLU A 111 7.50 -8.00 -20.87
CA GLU A 111 8.89 -8.44 -20.72
C GLU A 111 9.90 -7.29 -20.76
N ASN A 112 9.46 -6.06 -21.02
CA ASN A 112 10.31 -4.87 -21.01
C ASN A 112 10.42 -4.23 -19.60
N GLY A 113 9.72 -4.77 -18.60
CA GLY A 113 9.75 -4.27 -17.23
C GLY A 113 8.74 -3.16 -16.92
N HIS A 114 7.69 -3.04 -17.72
CA HIS A 114 6.58 -2.17 -17.37
C HIS A 114 5.73 -2.83 -16.30
N ILE A 115 5.44 -2.04 -15.26
CA ILE A 115 4.64 -2.45 -14.09
C ILE A 115 3.41 -1.55 -14.05
N VAL A 116 2.24 -2.17 -13.93
CA VAL A 116 0.98 -1.45 -13.76
C VAL A 116 0.58 -1.47 -12.29
N THR A 117 0.13 -0.33 -11.79
CA THR A 117 -0.42 -0.14 -10.44
C THR A 117 -1.46 0.99 -10.47
N ASN A 118 -2.05 1.36 -9.33
CA ASN A 118 -2.88 2.55 -9.25
C ASN A 118 -2.05 3.83 -9.12
N LEU A 119 -2.58 4.94 -9.65
CA LEU A 119 -1.96 6.25 -9.53
C LEU A 119 -1.88 6.70 -8.06
N HIS A 120 -2.95 6.49 -7.27
CA HIS A 120 -2.96 6.88 -5.86
C HIS A 120 -1.88 6.16 -5.04
N VAL A 121 -1.45 4.95 -5.44
CA VAL A 121 -0.36 4.21 -4.79
C VAL A 121 0.96 4.96 -4.90
N VAL A 122 1.27 5.57 -6.05
CA VAL A 122 2.57 6.22 -6.31
C VAL A 122 2.53 7.74 -6.18
N ARG A 123 1.37 8.33 -6.02
CA ARG A 123 1.14 9.78 -6.06
C ARG A 123 1.97 10.54 -5.03
N ASP A 124 2.04 10.04 -3.80
CA ASP A 124 2.80 10.71 -2.74
C ASP A 124 4.29 10.80 -3.07
N ALA A 125 4.85 9.79 -3.76
CA ALA A 125 6.23 9.85 -4.24
C ALA A 125 6.40 10.86 -5.38
N LEU A 126 5.41 10.99 -6.27
CA LEU A 126 5.43 11.96 -7.36
C LEU A 126 5.36 13.41 -6.85
N LEU A 127 4.76 13.62 -5.67
CA LEU A 127 4.57 14.94 -5.05
C LEU A 127 5.65 15.29 -4.01
N ARG A 128 6.62 14.38 -3.72
CA ARG A 128 7.66 14.63 -2.70
C ARG A 128 9.02 14.67 -3.34
N GLN A 129 9.72 15.78 -3.12
CA GLN A 129 11.10 15.95 -3.58
C GLN A 129 12.03 14.91 -2.98
N GLY A 130 12.83 14.24 -3.82
CA GLY A 130 13.77 13.22 -3.42
C GLY A 130 13.13 11.88 -3.01
N ALA A 131 11.82 11.72 -3.19
CA ALA A 131 11.17 10.43 -2.99
C ALA A 131 11.57 9.45 -4.09
N ALA A 132 11.65 8.16 -3.73
CA ALA A 132 11.96 7.08 -4.64
C ALA A 132 10.80 6.08 -4.69
N MET A 133 10.58 5.48 -5.86
CA MET A 133 9.68 4.36 -6.06
C MET A 133 10.52 3.10 -6.22
N GLU A 134 10.13 2.06 -5.53
CA GLU A 134 10.78 0.75 -5.61
C GLU A 134 9.73 -0.33 -5.93
N VAL A 135 10.12 -1.26 -6.76
CA VAL A 135 9.34 -2.46 -7.08
C VAL A 135 10.11 -3.67 -6.61
N GLN A 136 9.45 -4.53 -5.85
CA GLN A 136 10.01 -5.78 -5.39
C GLN A 136 9.37 -6.93 -6.17
N LEU A 137 10.20 -7.64 -6.92
CA LEU A 137 9.87 -8.93 -7.53
C LEU A 137 10.07 -10.03 -6.49
N GLY A 138 9.14 -10.96 -6.42
CA GLY A 138 9.28 -12.09 -5.52
C GLY A 138 8.15 -13.09 -5.71
N ASP A 139 8.48 -14.35 -5.58
CA ASP A 139 7.53 -15.46 -5.59
C ASP A 139 7.17 -15.81 -4.13
N ALA A 140 5.89 -15.96 -3.85
CA ALA A 140 5.37 -16.38 -2.54
C ALA A 140 5.91 -17.74 -2.08
N SER A 141 6.34 -18.58 -3.00
CA SER A 141 6.92 -19.92 -2.75
C SER A 141 8.46 -19.92 -2.68
N SER A 142 9.09 -18.79 -3.01
CA SER A 142 10.55 -18.70 -3.11
C SER A 142 11.22 -18.59 -1.75
N THR A 143 12.23 -19.41 -1.52
CA THR A 143 13.17 -19.27 -0.41
C THR A 143 14.27 -18.25 -0.71
N THR A 144 14.22 -17.60 -1.89
CA THR A 144 15.20 -16.61 -2.33
C THR A 144 14.86 -15.22 -1.79
N THR A 145 15.88 -14.43 -1.54
CA THR A 145 15.73 -13.04 -1.13
C THR A 145 14.99 -12.25 -2.21
N PRO A 146 13.93 -11.50 -1.88
CA PRO A 146 13.22 -10.66 -2.84
C PRO A 146 14.17 -9.68 -3.53
N GLN A 147 14.01 -9.48 -4.83
CA GLN A 147 14.79 -8.53 -5.60
C GLN A 147 14.07 -7.19 -5.66
N VAL A 148 14.77 -6.12 -5.32
CA VAL A 148 14.23 -4.76 -5.29
C VAL A 148 14.87 -3.94 -6.39
N PHE A 149 14.04 -3.30 -7.21
CA PHE A 149 14.44 -2.44 -8.31
C PHE A 149 13.96 -1.02 -8.06
N THR A 150 14.77 -0.05 -8.40
CA THR A 150 14.30 1.34 -8.52
C THR A 150 13.35 1.42 -9.70
N ALA A 151 12.20 2.05 -9.49
CA ALA A 151 11.19 2.22 -10.52
C ALA A 151 11.14 3.66 -11.01
N GLU A 152 11.07 3.81 -12.33
CA GLU A 152 10.84 5.09 -12.98
C GLU A 152 9.35 5.25 -13.30
N PHE A 153 8.82 6.44 -13.09
CA PHE A 153 7.45 6.77 -13.49
C PHE A 153 7.39 7.04 -14.99
N VAL A 154 6.63 6.25 -15.73
CA VAL A 154 6.39 6.42 -17.16
C VAL A 154 5.25 7.39 -17.42
N GLY A 155 4.11 7.17 -16.76
CA GLY A 155 2.94 8.02 -16.86
C GLY A 155 1.74 7.44 -16.14
N ALA A 156 0.63 8.18 -16.16
CA ALA A 156 -0.63 7.75 -15.54
C ALA A 156 -1.84 8.34 -16.23
N VAL A 157 -2.99 7.68 -16.05
CA VAL A 157 -4.31 8.17 -16.49
C VAL A 157 -5.17 8.37 -15.23
N SER A 158 -5.33 9.63 -14.84
CA SER A 158 -6.05 10.02 -13.59
C SER A 158 -7.51 9.57 -13.60
N LYS A 159 -8.17 9.63 -14.76
CA LYS A 159 -9.57 9.21 -14.94
C LYS A 159 -9.82 7.76 -14.52
N HIS A 160 -8.83 6.88 -14.69
CA HIS A 160 -8.94 5.47 -14.38
C HIS A 160 -8.10 5.06 -13.17
N ASP A 161 -7.40 6.02 -12.52
CA ASP A 161 -6.48 5.76 -11.40
C ASP A 161 -5.41 4.71 -11.74
N ILE A 162 -4.88 4.73 -12.97
CA ILE A 162 -3.86 3.78 -13.44
C ILE A 162 -2.52 4.50 -13.64
N ALA A 163 -1.45 3.89 -13.17
CA ALA A 163 -0.07 4.32 -13.35
C ALA A 163 0.77 3.21 -13.97
N VAL A 164 1.74 3.60 -14.80
CA VAL A 164 2.74 2.73 -15.40
C VAL A 164 4.12 3.15 -14.86
N LEU A 165 4.83 2.16 -14.33
CA LEU A 165 6.21 2.28 -13.88
C LEU A 165 7.11 1.45 -14.80
N LYS A 166 8.42 1.76 -14.78
CA LYS A 166 9.45 1.01 -15.51
C LYS A 166 10.54 0.58 -14.54
N ILE A 167 10.90 -0.69 -14.58
CA ILE A 167 12.06 -1.24 -13.87
C ILE A 167 13.08 -1.81 -14.86
N ASP A 168 14.33 -1.78 -14.48
CA ASP A 168 15.43 -2.39 -15.24
C ASP A 168 15.74 -3.76 -14.65
N ALA A 169 14.97 -4.77 -15.07
CA ALA A 169 15.12 -6.16 -14.70
C ALA A 169 15.34 -7.00 -15.94
N GLU A 170 16.08 -8.12 -15.77
CA GLU A 170 16.29 -9.07 -16.87
C GLU A 170 14.95 -9.67 -17.32
N PRO A 171 14.71 -9.83 -18.65
CA PRO A 171 13.45 -10.39 -19.16
C PRO A 171 13.08 -11.74 -18.55
N SER A 172 14.07 -12.57 -18.20
CA SER A 172 13.86 -13.88 -17.55
C SER A 172 13.24 -13.80 -16.14
N GLN A 173 13.28 -12.63 -15.51
CA GLN A 173 12.72 -12.36 -14.18
C GLN A 173 11.31 -11.81 -14.26
N LEU A 174 10.89 -11.41 -15.44
CA LEU A 174 9.62 -10.75 -15.71
C LEU A 174 8.62 -11.77 -16.26
N ILE A 175 7.55 -11.99 -15.51
CA ILE A 175 6.45 -12.88 -15.94
C ILE A 175 5.21 -12.01 -16.17
N PRO A 176 4.93 -11.63 -17.44
CA PRO A 176 3.77 -10.81 -17.74
C PRO A 176 2.46 -11.51 -17.37
N ILE A 177 1.52 -10.73 -16.83
CA ILE A 177 0.20 -11.25 -16.51
C ILE A 177 -0.61 -11.50 -17.80
N THR A 178 -1.38 -12.59 -17.82
CA THR A 178 -2.27 -12.85 -18.97
C THR A 178 -3.47 -11.91 -18.94
N ILE A 179 -3.67 -11.12 -20.00
CA ILE A 179 -4.75 -10.15 -20.10
C ILE A 179 -6.02 -10.86 -20.58
N GLY A 180 -7.13 -10.63 -19.87
CA GLY A 180 -8.48 -11.07 -20.25
C GLY A 180 -9.29 -9.98 -20.94
N SER A 181 -10.62 -10.04 -20.81
CA SER A 181 -11.57 -9.04 -21.29
C SER A 181 -12.56 -8.69 -20.18
N SER A 182 -13.02 -7.44 -20.17
CA SER A 182 -14.10 -6.99 -19.28
C SER A 182 -15.44 -6.79 -20.01
N ASP A 183 -15.54 -7.09 -21.32
CA ASP A 183 -16.74 -6.85 -22.11
C ASP A 183 -17.89 -7.83 -21.80
N ASP A 184 -17.54 -9.07 -21.47
CA ASP A 184 -18.50 -10.17 -21.28
C ASP A 184 -18.65 -10.61 -19.82
N LEU A 185 -18.17 -9.82 -18.88
CA LEU A 185 -18.28 -10.10 -17.44
C LEU A 185 -19.74 -10.17 -16.99
N LYS A 186 -20.01 -11.08 -16.06
CA LYS A 186 -21.36 -11.30 -15.52
C LYS A 186 -21.32 -11.29 -14.00
N VAL A 187 -22.35 -10.69 -13.39
CA VAL A 187 -22.58 -10.78 -11.95
C VAL A 187 -22.72 -12.25 -11.55
N GLY A 188 -22.04 -12.63 -10.48
CA GLY A 188 -21.97 -14.02 -9.99
C GLY A 188 -20.74 -14.81 -10.50
N GLN A 189 -19.94 -14.28 -11.44
CA GLN A 189 -18.67 -14.91 -11.81
C GLN A 189 -17.69 -14.91 -10.67
N ASN A 190 -16.98 -16.03 -10.45
CA ASN A 190 -15.90 -16.11 -9.49
C ASN A 190 -14.74 -15.21 -9.89
N VAL A 191 -14.15 -14.55 -8.91
CA VAL A 191 -12.96 -13.73 -9.06
C VAL A 191 -11.94 -14.01 -7.97
N MET A 192 -10.68 -13.72 -8.28
CA MET A 192 -9.56 -13.78 -7.35
C MET A 192 -8.79 -12.47 -7.42
N ALA A 193 -8.51 -11.89 -6.27
CA ALA A 193 -7.62 -10.75 -6.13
C ALA A 193 -6.31 -11.21 -5.48
N ILE A 194 -5.18 -10.82 -6.06
CA ILE A 194 -3.86 -11.07 -5.48
C ILE A 194 -3.25 -9.73 -5.10
N GLY A 195 -2.80 -9.61 -3.87
CA GLY A 195 -2.11 -8.45 -3.36
C GLY A 195 -0.82 -8.80 -2.64
N ASN A 196 0.04 -7.81 -2.44
CA ASN A 196 1.26 -7.93 -1.66
C ASN A 196 1.36 -6.76 -0.66
N PRO A 197 0.51 -6.71 0.38
CA PRO A 197 0.32 -5.53 1.22
C PRO A 197 1.56 -5.12 2.03
N PHE A 198 2.48 -6.06 2.30
CA PHE A 198 3.63 -5.83 3.19
C PHE A 198 4.98 -6.19 2.54
N GLY A 199 4.99 -6.60 1.28
CA GLY A 199 6.21 -7.03 0.61
C GLY A 199 6.82 -8.36 1.10
N PHE A 200 6.17 -9.06 2.04
CA PHE A 200 6.68 -10.34 2.56
C PHE A 200 6.18 -11.52 1.74
N SER A 201 4.88 -11.54 1.42
CA SER A 201 4.24 -12.58 0.64
C SER A 201 2.94 -12.08 0.04
N GLN A 202 2.59 -12.62 -1.13
CA GLN A 202 1.33 -12.33 -1.76
C GLN A 202 0.17 -12.93 -0.93
N THR A 203 -0.95 -12.24 -0.96
CA THR A 203 -2.21 -12.65 -0.34
C THR A 203 -3.24 -12.90 -1.42
N LEU A 204 -4.00 -14.01 -1.29
CA LEU A 204 -5.10 -14.34 -2.15
C LEU A 204 -6.43 -14.01 -1.46
N SER A 205 -7.29 -13.27 -2.14
CA SER A 205 -8.67 -13.04 -1.76
C SER A 205 -9.59 -13.55 -2.87
N THR A 206 -10.65 -14.26 -2.51
CA THR A 206 -11.62 -14.82 -3.48
C THR A 206 -13.00 -14.27 -3.23
N GLY A 207 -13.79 -14.13 -4.27
CA GLY A 207 -15.15 -13.66 -4.21
C GLY A 207 -15.84 -13.82 -5.56
N VAL A 208 -16.89 -13.03 -5.77
CA VAL A 208 -17.64 -12.98 -7.02
C VAL A 208 -17.75 -11.53 -7.53
N ILE A 209 -18.09 -11.38 -8.79
CA ILE A 209 -18.56 -10.10 -9.32
C ILE A 209 -19.93 -9.82 -8.72
N GLY A 210 -20.02 -8.83 -7.83
CA GLY A 210 -21.25 -8.40 -7.18
C GLY A 210 -22.03 -7.34 -7.97
N GLY A 211 -21.38 -6.67 -8.91
CA GLY A 211 -21.99 -5.64 -9.75
C GLY A 211 -21.03 -5.12 -10.83
N LEU A 212 -21.60 -4.49 -11.84
CA LEU A 212 -20.86 -3.88 -12.95
C LEU A 212 -21.29 -2.43 -13.12
N ASN A 213 -20.49 -1.64 -13.84
CA ASN A 213 -20.76 -0.24 -14.17
C ASN A 213 -21.05 0.64 -12.92
N ARG A 214 -20.29 0.44 -11.84
CA ARG A 214 -20.42 1.25 -10.63
C ARG A 214 -19.66 2.55 -10.76
N SER A 215 -20.21 3.61 -10.16
CA SER A 215 -19.51 4.88 -9.98
C SER A 215 -19.13 5.05 -8.52
N VAL A 216 -17.85 5.33 -8.24
CA VAL A 216 -17.31 5.34 -6.89
C VAL A 216 -16.41 6.56 -6.70
N GLY A 217 -16.51 7.23 -5.56
CA GLY A 217 -15.59 8.31 -5.22
C GLY A 217 -14.19 7.77 -4.91
N SER A 218 -13.15 8.32 -5.53
CA SER A 218 -11.77 8.05 -5.16
C SER A 218 -11.35 8.88 -3.95
N ALA A 219 -10.22 8.54 -3.35
CA ALA A 219 -9.63 9.30 -2.24
C ALA A 219 -9.32 10.77 -2.61
N ASP A 220 -9.18 11.05 -3.90
CA ASP A 220 -8.84 12.36 -4.46
C ASP A 220 -10.07 13.24 -4.74
N GLY A 221 -11.28 12.76 -4.41
CA GLY A 221 -12.53 13.45 -4.72
C GLY A 221 -13.01 13.24 -6.16
N ASN A 222 -12.27 12.53 -7.01
CA ASN A 222 -12.69 12.18 -8.36
C ASN A 222 -13.73 11.03 -8.33
N ILE A 223 -14.55 10.94 -9.37
CA ILE A 223 -15.47 9.82 -9.57
C ILE A 223 -14.86 8.84 -10.57
N LEU A 224 -14.59 7.62 -10.12
CA LEU A 224 -14.24 6.50 -10.98
C LEU A 224 -15.52 5.84 -11.46
N ALA A 225 -15.76 5.85 -12.75
CA ALA A 225 -16.96 5.29 -13.39
C ALA A 225 -16.65 3.93 -14.02
N GLY A 226 -17.71 3.13 -14.27
CA GLY A 226 -17.57 1.85 -14.95
C GLY A 226 -17.00 0.70 -14.12
N MET A 227 -16.78 0.89 -12.82
CA MET A 227 -16.07 -0.04 -11.94
C MET A 227 -16.78 -1.39 -11.80
N ILE A 228 -15.96 -2.45 -11.69
CA ILE A 228 -16.37 -3.79 -11.26
C ILE A 228 -16.49 -3.79 -9.74
N GLN A 229 -17.64 -4.22 -9.20
CA GLN A 229 -17.85 -4.45 -7.78
C GLN A 229 -17.62 -5.93 -7.46
N THR A 230 -16.91 -6.23 -6.37
CA THR A 230 -16.69 -7.60 -5.87
C THR A 230 -16.81 -7.67 -4.35
N ASP A 231 -17.17 -8.83 -3.81
CA ASP A 231 -17.12 -9.16 -2.39
C ASP A 231 -15.78 -9.78 -1.96
N ALA A 232 -14.86 -10.04 -2.91
CA ALA A 232 -13.48 -10.35 -2.57
C ALA A 232 -12.91 -9.26 -1.64
N ALA A 233 -12.22 -9.65 -0.57
CA ALA A 233 -11.72 -8.70 0.42
C ALA A 233 -10.61 -7.83 -0.20
N ILE A 234 -10.92 -6.58 -0.50
CA ILE A 234 -9.99 -5.56 -0.94
C ILE A 234 -9.70 -4.65 0.26
N ASN A 235 -8.44 -4.59 0.66
CA ASN A 235 -7.96 -3.81 1.79
C ASN A 235 -6.76 -2.96 1.34
N PRO A 236 -6.36 -1.94 2.13
CA PRO A 236 -5.10 -1.22 1.90
C PRO A 236 -3.93 -2.18 1.71
N GLY A 237 -3.16 -1.99 0.65
CA GLY A 237 -2.08 -2.85 0.21
C GLY A 237 -2.42 -3.78 -0.96
N ASN A 238 -3.71 -4.14 -1.18
CA ASN A 238 -4.12 -4.85 -2.40
C ASN A 238 -4.33 -3.89 -3.58
N SER A 239 -4.43 -2.57 -3.34
CA SER A 239 -4.60 -1.55 -4.38
C SER A 239 -3.50 -1.62 -5.42
N GLY A 240 -3.88 -1.58 -6.70
CA GLY A 240 -3.00 -1.76 -7.84
C GLY A 240 -2.74 -3.23 -8.21
N GLY A 241 -3.24 -4.17 -7.40
CA GLY A 241 -3.14 -5.60 -7.68
C GLY A 241 -4.16 -6.09 -8.71
N PRO A 242 -3.92 -7.26 -9.31
CA PRO A 242 -4.81 -7.83 -10.31
C PRO A 242 -6.08 -8.42 -9.68
N LEU A 243 -7.22 -8.18 -10.36
CA LEU A 243 -8.44 -8.96 -10.23
C LEU A 243 -8.49 -9.95 -11.40
N LEU A 244 -8.62 -11.24 -11.08
CA LEU A 244 -8.49 -12.34 -12.03
C LEU A 244 -9.82 -13.08 -12.17
N ASP A 245 -10.04 -13.66 -13.35
CA ASP A 245 -11.10 -14.65 -13.56
C ASP A 245 -10.66 -16.06 -13.10
N SER A 246 -11.56 -17.05 -13.22
CA SER A 246 -11.30 -18.45 -12.86
C SER A 246 -10.24 -19.15 -13.73
N SER A 247 -9.75 -18.50 -14.79
CA SER A 247 -8.66 -18.99 -15.65
C SER A 247 -7.33 -18.26 -15.39
N GLY A 248 -7.31 -17.32 -14.45
CA GLY A 248 -6.13 -16.54 -14.10
C GLY A 248 -5.83 -15.38 -15.05
N ARG A 249 -6.80 -14.98 -15.84
CA ARG A 249 -6.67 -13.83 -16.71
C ARG A 249 -7.06 -12.56 -15.98
N LEU A 250 -6.32 -11.50 -16.19
CA LEU A 250 -6.61 -10.16 -15.67
C LEU A 250 -7.96 -9.68 -16.22
N ILE A 251 -8.91 -9.36 -15.36
CA ILE A 251 -10.19 -8.74 -15.70
C ILE A 251 -10.36 -7.35 -15.12
N GLY A 252 -9.49 -6.95 -14.22
CA GLY A 252 -9.47 -5.60 -13.63
C GLY A 252 -8.30 -5.36 -12.70
N VAL A 253 -8.16 -4.13 -12.24
CA VAL A 253 -7.16 -3.70 -11.25
C VAL A 253 -7.90 -3.24 -9.99
N THR A 254 -7.59 -3.88 -8.86
CA THR A 254 -8.23 -3.56 -7.58
C THR A 254 -7.83 -2.17 -7.13
N THR A 255 -8.79 -1.38 -6.65
CA THR A 255 -8.55 -0.05 -6.10
C THR A 255 -9.16 0.06 -4.70
N ALA A 256 -8.40 0.66 -3.78
CA ALA A 256 -8.91 0.94 -2.44
C ALA A 256 -9.89 2.11 -2.51
N ILE A 257 -11.06 1.90 -1.92
CA ILE A 257 -12.09 2.92 -1.82
C ILE A 257 -12.12 3.46 -0.41
N VAL A 258 -12.46 4.74 -0.31
CA VAL A 258 -12.74 5.37 0.98
C VAL A 258 -13.95 4.68 1.59
N SER A 259 -13.67 3.70 2.46
CA SER A 259 -14.64 3.16 3.40
C SER A 259 -14.64 4.07 4.63
N THR A 260 -15.79 4.49 5.11
CA THR A 260 -15.92 5.27 6.35
C THR A 260 -15.34 4.55 7.58
N SER A 261 -15.10 3.24 7.49
CA SER A 261 -14.51 2.40 8.53
C SER A 261 -13.05 2.03 8.28
N GLY A 262 -12.47 2.36 7.12
CA GLY A 262 -11.09 1.99 6.76
C GLY A 262 -10.87 0.49 6.49
N ALA A 263 -11.92 -0.34 6.58
CA ALA A 263 -11.87 -1.77 6.33
C ALA A 263 -12.88 -2.19 5.25
N SER A 264 -12.61 -3.29 4.54
CA SER A 264 -13.54 -3.87 3.57
C SER A 264 -14.84 -4.25 4.27
N ALA A 265 -15.93 -3.57 3.92
CA ALA A 265 -17.29 -3.92 4.35
C ALA A 265 -17.94 -4.96 3.43
N GLY A 266 -17.15 -5.78 2.72
CA GLY A 266 -17.65 -6.69 1.67
C GLY A 266 -17.94 -5.98 0.34
N LEU A 267 -17.40 -4.78 0.16
CA LEU A 267 -17.50 -3.98 -1.05
C LEU A 267 -16.09 -3.63 -1.54
N GLY A 268 -15.59 -4.40 -2.49
CA GLY A 268 -14.37 -4.13 -3.23
C GLY A 268 -14.70 -3.60 -4.63
N PHE A 269 -13.78 -2.86 -5.22
CA PHE A 269 -13.94 -2.34 -6.58
C PHE A 269 -12.66 -2.52 -7.38
N ALA A 270 -12.83 -2.65 -8.69
CA ALA A 270 -11.71 -2.76 -9.61
C ALA A 270 -12.00 -1.98 -10.90
N VAL A 271 -10.95 -1.39 -11.45
CA VAL A 271 -10.97 -0.78 -12.78
C VAL A 271 -11.05 -1.90 -13.82
N PRO A 272 -12.00 -1.90 -14.76
CA PRO A 272 -12.10 -2.93 -15.79
C PRO A 272 -10.83 -3.04 -16.64
N VAL A 273 -10.45 -4.25 -17.04
CA VAL A 273 -9.19 -4.48 -17.77
C VAL A 273 -9.14 -3.77 -19.12
N ASN A 274 -10.25 -3.57 -19.80
CA ASN A 274 -10.28 -2.83 -21.07
C ASN A 274 -9.90 -1.35 -20.86
N ASP A 275 -10.36 -0.72 -19.75
CA ASP A 275 -9.97 0.64 -19.37
C ASP A 275 -8.50 0.69 -18.93
N VAL A 276 -8.02 -0.36 -18.25
CA VAL A 276 -6.59 -0.50 -17.88
C VAL A 276 -5.74 -0.59 -19.15
N HIS A 277 -6.11 -1.48 -20.10
CA HIS A 277 -5.40 -1.66 -21.36
C HIS A 277 -5.34 -0.33 -22.14
N GLN A 278 -6.48 0.34 -22.29
CA GLN A 278 -6.55 1.65 -22.97
C GLN A 278 -5.65 2.67 -22.28
N SER A 279 -5.63 2.69 -20.94
CA SER A 279 -4.79 3.61 -20.17
C SER A 279 -3.31 3.33 -20.37
N VAL A 280 -2.90 2.05 -20.35
CA VAL A 280 -1.51 1.66 -20.57
C VAL A 280 -1.08 2.00 -22.00
N GLU A 281 -1.88 1.64 -23.00
CA GLU A 281 -1.60 1.97 -24.42
C GLU A 281 -1.43 3.48 -24.61
N LEU A 282 -2.30 4.29 -24.01
CA LEU A 282 -2.22 5.74 -24.08
C LEU A 282 -0.92 6.26 -23.45
N VAL A 283 -0.57 5.78 -22.25
CA VAL A 283 0.66 6.16 -21.55
C VAL A 283 1.89 5.75 -22.37
N MET A 284 1.92 4.53 -22.92
CA MET A 284 3.04 4.02 -23.71
C MET A 284 3.19 4.77 -25.02
N HIS A 285 2.07 5.03 -25.72
CA HIS A 285 2.07 5.82 -26.94
C HIS A 285 2.59 7.23 -26.71
N GLU A 286 2.14 7.89 -25.64
CA GLU A 286 2.59 9.21 -25.28
C GLU A 286 4.07 9.20 -24.83
N ALA A 287 4.53 8.20 -24.08
CA ALA A 287 5.92 8.07 -23.70
C ALA A 287 6.87 7.91 -24.90
N ILE A 288 6.42 7.20 -25.95
CA ILE A 288 7.21 6.97 -27.17
C ILE A 288 7.13 8.18 -28.12
N ASN A 289 5.95 8.76 -28.31
CA ASN A 289 5.67 9.75 -29.35
C ASN A 289 5.64 11.19 -28.83
N ASN A 290 5.41 11.38 -27.53
CA ASN A 290 5.29 12.72 -26.95
C ASN A 290 6.66 13.28 -26.63
N GLN A 291 7.24 13.96 -27.60
CA GLN A 291 8.45 14.79 -27.44
C GLN A 291 8.11 16.18 -26.87
N THR A 292 6.97 16.34 -26.23
CA THR A 292 6.61 17.63 -25.62
C THR A 292 7.66 18.00 -24.59
N PRO A 293 8.41 19.07 -24.82
CA PRO A 293 9.47 19.47 -23.91
C PRO A 293 8.87 19.92 -22.58
N SER A 294 9.52 19.52 -21.48
CA SER A 294 9.09 19.87 -20.12
C SER A 294 10.26 20.28 -19.25
N MET A 295 10.03 21.23 -18.38
CA MET A 295 10.93 21.57 -17.28
C MET A 295 10.71 20.69 -16.04
N GLY A 296 9.53 20.07 -15.91
CA GLY A 296 9.15 19.29 -14.74
C GLY A 296 8.70 20.14 -13.55
N ILE A 297 7.88 21.16 -13.80
CA ILE A 297 7.30 22.06 -12.79
C ILE A 297 5.78 22.14 -12.91
N ALA A 298 5.14 22.45 -11.79
CA ALA A 298 3.77 22.98 -11.77
C ALA A 298 3.82 24.49 -11.45
N ILE A 299 3.00 25.27 -12.15
CA ILE A 299 2.85 26.72 -11.93
C ILE A 299 1.66 26.98 -11.03
N LEU A 300 1.79 27.93 -10.14
CA LEU A 300 0.72 28.42 -9.27
C LEU A 300 -0.28 29.19 -10.11
N ASP A 301 -1.50 28.65 -10.23
CA ASP A 301 -2.61 29.34 -10.87
C ASP A 301 -3.36 30.26 -9.90
N SER A 302 -4.21 31.13 -10.44
CA SER A 302 -4.96 32.13 -9.64
C SER A 302 -5.98 31.50 -8.69
N GLU A 303 -6.52 30.30 -9.00
CA GLU A 303 -7.46 29.59 -8.14
C GLU A 303 -6.74 29.01 -6.92
N THR A 304 -5.66 28.26 -7.16
CA THR A 304 -4.82 27.72 -6.11
C THR A 304 -4.21 28.82 -5.23
N ALA A 305 -3.85 29.96 -5.82
CA ALA A 305 -3.33 31.11 -5.07
C ALA A 305 -4.40 31.67 -4.12
N ARG A 306 -5.62 31.83 -4.62
CA ARG A 306 -6.74 32.35 -3.83
C ARG A 306 -7.10 31.44 -2.66
N ASP A 307 -7.15 30.11 -2.89
CA ASP A 307 -7.45 29.09 -1.87
C ASP A 307 -6.40 29.05 -0.75
N ASN A 308 -5.15 29.41 -1.07
CA ASN A 308 -4.06 29.51 -0.11
C ASN A 308 -3.85 30.92 0.45
N GLY A 309 -4.75 31.88 0.13
CA GLY A 309 -4.66 33.28 0.63
C GLY A 309 -3.47 34.06 0.07
N ILE A 310 -2.98 33.69 -1.11
CA ILE A 310 -1.85 34.38 -1.78
C ILE A 310 -2.38 35.57 -2.56
N PRO A 311 -1.90 36.80 -2.30
CA PRO A 311 -2.33 37.97 -3.03
C PRO A 311 -1.99 37.87 -4.53
N GLU A 312 -2.97 38.14 -5.40
CA GLU A 312 -2.78 38.11 -6.87
C GLU A 312 -1.67 39.04 -7.36
N GLN A 313 -1.37 40.12 -6.62
CA GLN A 313 -0.29 41.04 -6.95
C GLN A 313 1.10 40.36 -7.00
N LEU A 314 1.27 39.29 -6.23
CA LEU A 314 2.54 38.51 -6.25
C LEU A 314 2.66 37.64 -7.50
N LEU A 315 1.60 37.43 -8.26
CA LEU A 315 1.60 36.70 -9.53
C LEU A 315 1.79 37.63 -10.76
N ALA A 316 1.73 38.95 -10.57
CA ALA A 316 1.73 39.92 -11.70
C ALA A 316 3.05 40.01 -12.45
N ASP A 317 4.18 39.73 -11.80
CA ASP A 317 5.52 39.93 -12.35
C ASP A 317 6.20 38.66 -12.91
N GLY A 318 5.49 37.56 -13.01
CA GLY A 318 6.00 36.28 -13.53
C GLY A 318 5.24 35.07 -13.02
N LEU A 319 5.68 33.90 -13.39
CA LEU A 319 5.05 32.63 -13.09
C LEU A 319 5.68 32.00 -11.85
N VAL A 320 4.92 31.89 -10.77
CA VAL A 320 5.40 31.26 -9.51
C VAL A 320 5.42 29.75 -9.65
N VAL A 321 6.54 29.12 -9.37
CA VAL A 321 6.69 27.67 -9.33
C VAL A 321 5.96 27.14 -8.09
N LEU A 322 4.82 26.48 -8.29
CA LEU A 322 4.06 25.83 -7.22
C LEU A 322 4.80 24.60 -6.72
N TYR A 323 5.25 23.76 -7.65
CA TYR A 323 5.88 22.50 -7.35
C TYR A 323 6.97 22.14 -8.37
N VAL A 324 8.04 21.49 -7.90
CA VAL A 324 9.10 20.93 -8.74
C VAL A 324 9.01 19.41 -8.63
N TYR A 325 8.76 18.76 -9.76
CA TYR A 325 8.64 17.30 -9.79
C TYR A 325 10.01 16.65 -9.61
N PRO A 326 10.08 15.54 -8.84
CA PRO A 326 11.34 14.83 -8.65
C PRO A 326 11.83 14.17 -9.95
N ASN A 327 13.15 14.00 -10.03
CA ASN A 327 13.84 13.44 -11.20
C ASN A 327 13.50 14.19 -12.50
N THR A 328 13.54 15.52 -12.45
CA THR A 328 13.26 16.41 -13.58
C THR A 328 14.36 17.43 -13.77
N PRO A 329 14.45 18.07 -14.96
CA PRO A 329 15.42 19.13 -15.20
C PRO A 329 15.37 20.27 -14.18
N ALA A 330 14.17 20.65 -13.75
CA ALA A 330 13.98 21.71 -12.76
C ALA A 330 14.59 21.34 -11.40
N GLU A 331 14.42 20.10 -10.95
CA GLU A 331 15.04 19.62 -9.72
C GLU A 331 16.57 19.58 -9.83
N ALA A 332 17.08 19.08 -10.95
CA ALA A 332 18.52 18.94 -11.19
C ALA A 332 19.25 20.29 -11.11
N VAL A 333 18.59 21.39 -11.51
CA VAL A 333 19.15 22.75 -11.44
C VAL A 333 18.77 23.49 -10.15
N GLY A 334 18.06 22.84 -9.23
CA GLY A 334 17.71 23.37 -7.92
C GLY A 334 16.65 24.46 -7.94
N LEU A 335 15.68 24.41 -8.87
CA LEU A 335 14.47 25.23 -8.78
C LEU A 335 13.71 24.92 -7.50
N GLN A 336 13.06 25.92 -6.94
CA GLN A 336 12.31 25.80 -5.68
C GLN A 336 10.83 26.03 -5.92
N GLY A 337 10.01 25.08 -5.47
CA GLY A 337 8.56 25.21 -5.41
C GLY A 337 8.09 25.91 -4.14
N CYS A 338 6.82 26.26 -4.10
CA CYS A 338 6.17 26.76 -2.89
C CYS A 338 6.29 25.75 -1.74
N SER A 339 6.34 26.25 -0.51
CA SER A 339 6.39 25.40 0.68
C SER A 339 5.50 25.94 1.78
N LYS A 340 5.04 25.07 2.69
CA LYS A 340 4.23 25.43 3.85
C LYS A 340 4.92 24.94 5.12
N GLN A 341 5.14 25.87 6.07
CA GLN A 341 5.66 25.53 7.40
C GLN A 341 4.63 26.01 8.45
N GLY A 342 3.97 25.09 9.08
CA GLY A 342 2.84 25.39 9.97
C GLY A 342 1.71 26.09 9.20
N ASN A 343 1.37 27.33 9.62
CA ASN A 343 0.36 28.16 8.95
C ASN A 343 0.97 29.17 7.95
N GLN A 344 2.29 29.16 7.76
CA GLN A 344 2.98 30.11 6.91
C GLN A 344 3.30 29.47 5.54
N PHE A 345 2.92 30.18 4.47
CA PHE A 345 3.17 29.77 3.08
C PHE A 345 4.36 30.57 2.53
N PHE A 346 5.31 29.87 1.94
CA PHE A 346 6.48 30.46 1.30
C PHE A 346 6.36 30.26 -0.21
N LEU A 347 6.52 31.34 -0.97
CA LEU A 347 6.50 31.29 -2.43
C LEU A 347 7.75 30.57 -2.95
N GLY A 348 7.56 29.81 -4.02
CA GLY A 348 8.65 29.25 -4.81
C GLY A 348 9.35 30.30 -5.68
N ASP A 349 10.24 29.82 -6.54
CA ASP A 349 10.88 30.65 -7.55
C ASP A 349 9.85 31.25 -8.49
N GLN A 350 10.04 32.47 -8.92
CA GLN A 350 9.19 33.14 -9.89
C GLN A 350 9.94 33.25 -11.25
N ILE A 351 9.42 32.56 -12.27
CA ILE A 351 10.00 32.62 -13.62
C ILE A 351 9.52 33.90 -14.31
N THR A 352 10.44 34.77 -14.65
CA THR A 352 10.14 36.07 -15.28
C THR A 352 10.47 36.10 -16.77
N ALA A 353 11.40 35.24 -17.23
CA ALA A 353 11.73 35.11 -18.64
C ALA A 353 12.32 33.73 -18.98
N ILE A 354 12.21 33.33 -20.24
CA ILE A 354 12.91 32.16 -20.84
C ILE A 354 13.67 32.68 -22.07
N ASN A 355 14.97 32.40 -22.16
CA ASN A 355 15.86 32.85 -23.23
C ASN A 355 15.79 34.38 -23.49
N GLY A 356 15.53 35.17 -22.45
CA GLY A 356 15.35 36.62 -22.53
C GLY A 356 13.94 37.07 -22.92
N GLU A 357 13.03 36.15 -23.32
CA GLU A 357 11.65 36.47 -23.60
C GLU A 357 10.82 36.49 -22.29
N ARG A 358 10.20 37.63 -22.02
CA ARG A 358 9.49 37.90 -20.77
C ARG A 358 8.17 37.10 -20.71
N LEU A 359 7.90 36.53 -19.56
CA LEU A 359 6.68 35.73 -19.27
C LEU A 359 5.88 36.40 -18.14
N ARG A 360 4.55 36.45 -18.34
CA ARG A 360 3.61 36.99 -17.36
C ARG A 360 2.45 36.03 -17.11
N THR A 361 2.10 35.20 -18.10
CA THR A 361 0.92 34.35 -18.05
C THR A 361 1.29 32.90 -18.37
N PHE A 362 0.47 31.96 -17.88
CA PHE A 362 0.62 30.56 -18.17
C PHE A 362 0.43 30.25 -19.66
N ASP A 363 -0.44 31.00 -20.35
CA ASP A 363 -0.65 30.83 -21.78
C ASP A 363 0.58 31.24 -22.60
N GLU A 364 1.29 32.31 -22.22
CA GLU A 364 2.56 32.70 -22.84
C GLU A 364 3.60 31.61 -22.66
N LEU A 365 3.71 31.05 -21.43
CA LEU A 365 4.61 29.90 -21.19
C LEU A 365 4.24 28.71 -22.07
N LYS A 366 2.96 28.37 -22.16
CA LYS A 366 2.49 27.25 -22.97
C LYS A 366 2.79 27.44 -24.46
N GLN A 367 2.58 28.64 -25.00
CA GLN A 367 2.91 28.97 -26.38
C GLN A 367 4.43 28.90 -26.64
N LEU A 368 5.23 29.46 -25.72
CA LEU A 368 6.68 29.46 -25.84
C LEU A 368 7.25 28.03 -25.77
N MET A 369 6.73 27.20 -24.85
CA MET A 369 7.15 25.81 -24.70
C MET A 369 6.87 24.96 -25.97
N GLN A 370 5.85 25.29 -26.78
CA GLN A 370 5.59 24.64 -28.05
C GLN A 370 6.64 24.91 -29.13
N THR A 371 7.45 25.94 -28.97
CA THR A 371 8.54 26.30 -29.91
C THR A 371 9.82 25.54 -29.64
N PHE A 372 9.96 24.95 -28.44
CA PHE A 372 11.15 24.22 -28.03
C PHE A 372 11.06 22.74 -28.40
N ARG A 373 12.20 22.06 -28.29
CA ARG A 373 12.32 20.59 -28.48
C ARG A 373 12.90 19.94 -27.25
N THR A 374 12.55 18.69 -27.03
CA THR A 374 13.22 17.82 -26.06
C THR A 374 14.73 17.78 -26.34
N GLY A 375 15.56 17.83 -25.29
CA GLY A 375 17.00 17.92 -25.40
C GLY A 375 17.53 19.35 -25.62
N GLN A 376 16.67 20.33 -25.84
CA GLN A 376 17.08 21.73 -26.00
C GLN A 376 17.41 22.36 -24.63
N SER A 377 18.56 23.00 -24.53
CA SER A 377 18.91 23.85 -23.39
C SER A 377 18.22 25.21 -23.50
N ILE A 378 17.61 25.64 -22.41
CA ILE A 378 17.00 26.96 -22.26
C ILE A 378 17.57 27.66 -21.03
N GLN A 379 17.51 28.98 -21.05
CA GLN A 379 17.95 29.83 -19.93
C GLN A 379 16.72 30.47 -19.25
N LEU A 380 16.50 30.13 -18.00
CA LEU A 380 15.45 30.74 -17.17
C LEU A 380 16.02 31.96 -16.47
N THR A 381 15.27 33.06 -16.46
CA THR A 381 15.45 34.14 -15.53
C THR A 381 14.42 34.01 -14.43
N ILE A 382 14.87 33.78 -13.20
CA ILE A 382 14.00 33.59 -12.04
C ILE A 382 14.26 34.68 -10.99
N VAL A 383 13.24 34.93 -10.17
CA VAL A 383 13.36 35.72 -8.94
C VAL A 383 13.19 34.75 -7.77
N ARG A 384 14.22 34.65 -6.94
CA ARG A 384 14.24 33.88 -5.69
C ARG A 384 14.34 34.83 -4.51
N GLY A 385 13.25 34.97 -3.77
CA GLY A 385 13.15 36.03 -2.76
C GLY A 385 13.25 37.42 -3.40
N THR A 386 14.36 38.14 -3.20
CA THR A 386 14.60 39.46 -3.80
C THR A 386 15.71 39.44 -4.87
N GLN A 387 16.27 38.26 -5.16
CA GLN A 387 17.40 38.14 -6.07
C GLN A 387 16.98 37.57 -7.42
N GLN A 388 17.44 38.21 -8.49
CA GLN A 388 17.32 37.65 -9.84
C GLN A 388 18.47 36.67 -10.10
N VAL A 389 18.13 35.46 -10.56
CA VAL A 389 19.09 34.40 -10.85
C VAL A 389 18.83 33.88 -12.26
N ASN A 390 19.89 33.60 -13.03
CA ASN A 390 19.78 32.92 -14.31
C ASN A 390 20.15 31.43 -14.13
N VAL A 391 19.29 30.54 -14.59
CA VAL A 391 19.45 29.08 -14.46
C VAL A 391 19.33 28.48 -15.86
N ALA A 392 20.33 27.71 -16.28
CA ALA A 392 20.26 26.93 -17.52
C ALA A 392 19.76 25.51 -17.21
N LEU A 393 18.80 25.04 -17.96
CA LEU A 393 18.33 23.67 -17.89
C LEU A 393 18.09 23.09 -19.29
N THR A 394 18.21 21.76 -19.41
CA THR A 394 17.92 21.04 -20.63
C THR A 394 16.52 20.41 -20.51
N LEU A 395 15.64 20.67 -21.49
CA LEU A 395 14.29 20.18 -21.51
C LEU A 395 14.25 18.66 -21.73
N GLU A 396 13.44 17.95 -20.97
CA GLU A 396 13.19 16.51 -21.11
C GLU A 396 11.75 16.26 -21.61
N PRO A 397 11.47 15.04 -22.10
CA PRO A 397 10.11 14.67 -22.42
C PRO A 397 9.18 14.85 -21.22
N ARG A 398 7.99 15.39 -21.44
CA ARG A 398 7.00 15.50 -20.37
C ARG A 398 6.61 14.11 -19.87
N LYS A 399 6.79 13.83 -18.60
CA LYS A 399 6.22 12.64 -17.95
C LYS A 399 4.69 12.82 -17.90
N VAL A 400 3.98 11.86 -18.47
CA VAL A 400 2.57 12.05 -18.81
C VAL A 400 1.68 11.82 -17.59
N LEU A 401 1.00 12.88 -17.12
CA LEU A 401 -0.21 12.79 -16.29
C LEU A 401 -1.39 13.18 -17.20
N LEU A 402 -2.23 12.20 -17.58
CA LEU A 402 -3.41 12.39 -18.41
C LEU A 402 -4.68 12.36 -17.59
#